data_ff5ff61b910689310d1566b8963dab40
#
_entry.id   ff5ff61b910689310d1566b8963dab40
#
_cell.length_a   1.000
_cell.length_b   1.000
_cell.length_c   1.000
_cell.angle_alpha   90.00
_cell.angle_beta   90.00
_cell.angle_gamma   90.00
#
_symmetry.space_group_name_H-M   'P 1'
#
loop_
_entity.id
_entity.type
_entity.pdbx_description
1 polymer ?
#
loop_
_entity_poly.entity_id
_entity_poly.type
_entity_poly.pdbx_seq_one_letter_code
_entity_poly.pdbx_strand_id
1 'polypeptide(L)'
;MKTNAIAFAICASAFLASPALAQMAPGGPMIKTLAENDKLSVTENWLKPGEAAAMASRKGAAIYYIQGGTFEIDYKDGTKNTVTRESGTVRIATDAKPYAPKNIGKTTIHVIVFQPK
;
A
#
# COMPACT_ATOMS: atom_id res chain seq x y z
N MET A 1 -2.56 33.76 28.08
CA MET A 1 -1.21 33.28 28.05
C MET A 1 -1.07 31.87 28.53
N LYS A 2 -1.36 31.63 29.77
CA LYS A 2 -1.23 30.26 30.25
C LYS A 2 -2.19 29.31 29.57
N THR A 3 -3.33 29.81 29.21
CA THR A 3 -4.34 28.99 28.54
C THR A 3 -3.84 28.37 27.25
N ASN A 4 -2.94 29.06 26.59
CA ASN A 4 -2.43 28.53 25.34
C ASN A 4 -1.63 27.25 25.52
N ALA A 5 -0.89 27.19 26.59
CA ALA A 5 -0.12 26.01 26.89
C ALA A 5 -1.04 24.82 27.13
N ILE A 6 -2.18 25.09 27.71
CA ILE A 6 -3.14 24.05 27.97
C ILE A 6 -3.66 23.48 26.64
N ALA A 7 -3.88 24.36 25.71
CA ALA A 7 -4.36 23.92 24.41
C ALA A 7 -3.37 22.96 23.76
N PHE A 8 -2.12 23.18 23.96
CA PHE A 8 -1.12 22.24 23.45
C PHE A 8 -1.26 20.87 24.04
N ALA A 9 -1.46 20.84 25.34
CA ALA A 9 -1.60 19.57 25.99
C ALA A 9 -2.75 18.78 25.39
N ILE A 10 -3.80 19.46 25.07
CA ILE A 10 -4.96 18.81 24.46
C ILE A 10 -4.59 18.25 23.11
N CYS A 11 -3.88 19.00 22.33
CA CYS A 11 -3.46 18.53 21.01
C CYS A 11 -2.57 17.31 21.12
N ALA A 12 -1.69 17.31 22.08
CA ALA A 12 -0.85 16.16 22.32
C ALA A 12 -1.68 14.94 22.66
N SER A 13 -2.73 15.14 23.43
CA SER A 13 -3.60 14.05 23.75
C SER A 13 -4.24 13.43 22.51
N ALA A 14 -4.56 14.26 21.56
CA ALA A 14 -5.15 13.78 20.33
C ALA A 14 -4.25 12.78 19.61
N PHE A 15 -2.97 12.93 19.76
CA PHE A 15 -2.04 11.98 19.18
C PHE A 15 -2.16 10.61 19.79
N LEU A 16 -2.51 10.54 21.03
CA LEU A 16 -2.66 9.26 21.68
C LEU A 16 -3.79 8.46 21.06
N ALA A 17 -4.71 9.14 20.43
CA ALA A 17 -5.78 8.47 19.73
C ALA A 17 -5.31 7.95 18.38
N SER A 18 -4.09 8.24 17.98
CA SER A 18 -3.59 7.87 16.67
C SER A 18 -3.01 6.47 16.53
N PRO A 19 -3.03 5.57 17.50
CA PRO A 19 -2.50 4.22 17.25
C PRO A 19 -3.13 3.58 16.04
N ALA A 20 -4.38 3.90 15.77
CA ALA A 20 -5.05 3.38 14.59
C ALA A 20 -4.37 3.79 13.29
N LEU A 21 -3.67 4.91 13.31
CA LEU A 21 -2.97 5.40 12.13
C LEU A 21 -1.65 4.70 11.89
N ALA A 22 -1.21 3.86 12.81
CA ALA A 22 0.03 3.11 12.62
C ALA A 22 -0.03 2.18 11.41
N GLN A 23 -1.22 1.89 10.90
CA GLN A 23 -1.37 1.07 9.71
C GLN A 23 -1.14 1.86 8.42
N MET A 24 -1.02 3.18 8.51
CA MET A 24 -0.82 4.02 7.34
C MET A 24 0.60 4.58 7.37
N ALA A 25 1.38 4.23 6.37
CA ALA A 25 2.69 4.83 6.20
C ALA A 25 2.53 6.26 5.71
N PRO A 26 3.28 7.23 6.25
CA PRO A 26 3.25 8.60 5.75
C PRO A 26 3.59 8.63 4.26
N GLY A 27 2.71 9.22 3.45
CA GLY A 27 2.90 9.31 2.01
C GLY A 27 2.81 7.99 1.27
N GLY A 28 2.42 6.91 1.95
CA GLY A 28 2.30 5.59 1.37
C GLY A 28 0.88 5.07 1.37
N PRO A 29 0.68 3.87 0.85
CA PRO A 29 -0.64 3.28 0.76
C PRO A 29 -1.15 2.81 2.12
N MET A 30 -2.48 2.76 2.24
CA MET A 30 -3.11 2.12 3.37
C MET A 30 -3.06 0.60 3.16
N ILE A 31 -2.65 -0.13 4.18
CA ILE A 31 -2.54 -1.59 4.13
C ILE A 31 -3.24 -2.17 5.35
N LYS A 32 -4.08 -3.17 5.10
CA LYS A 32 -4.79 -3.87 6.17
C LYS A 32 -4.52 -5.36 6.04
N THR A 33 -4.05 -5.98 7.11
CA THR A 33 -3.87 -7.43 7.13
C THR A 33 -5.21 -8.09 7.36
N LEU A 34 -5.62 -8.95 6.45
CA LEU A 34 -6.88 -9.67 6.53
C LEU A 34 -6.71 -11.03 7.21
N ALA A 35 -5.62 -11.70 6.91
CA ALA A 35 -5.31 -13.01 7.47
C ALA A 35 -3.82 -13.27 7.33
N GLU A 36 -3.29 -14.08 8.23
CA GLU A 36 -1.87 -14.38 8.20
C GLU A 36 -1.59 -15.66 8.99
N ASN A 37 -0.71 -16.48 8.47
CA ASN A 37 -0.15 -17.61 9.19
C ASN A 37 1.34 -17.71 8.84
N ASP A 38 1.98 -18.83 9.19
CA ASP A 38 3.40 -19.00 8.95
C ASP A 38 3.77 -19.18 7.48
N LYS A 39 2.79 -19.40 6.60
CA LYS A 39 3.03 -19.68 5.17
C LYS A 39 2.49 -18.62 4.24
N LEU A 40 1.50 -17.86 4.67
CA LEU A 40 0.78 -16.94 3.79
C LEU A 40 0.36 -15.69 4.54
N SER A 41 0.47 -14.57 3.87
CA SER A 41 -0.05 -13.30 4.33
C SER A 41 -1.08 -12.80 3.31
N VAL A 42 -2.24 -12.36 3.78
CA VAL A 42 -3.29 -11.80 2.94
C VAL A 42 -3.54 -10.37 3.39
N THR A 43 -3.30 -9.42 2.50
CA THR A 43 -3.46 -8.00 2.80
C THR A 43 -4.39 -7.34 1.81
N GLU A 44 -5.09 -6.33 2.30
CA GLU A 44 -5.89 -5.44 1.47
C GLU A 44 -5.18 -4.11 1.41
N ASN A 45 -5.02 -3.59 0.20
CA ASN A 45 -4.18 -2.40 -0.04
C ASN A 45 -4.94 -1.38 -0.88
N TRP A 46 -4.82 -0.12 -0.49
CA TRP A 46 -5.38 1.01 -1.25
C TRP A 46 -4.24 1.94 -1.63
N LEU A 47 -4.12 2.24 -2.91
CA LEU A 47 -3.07 3.08 -3.45
C LEU A 47 -3.72 4.26 -4.16
N LYS A 48 -3.65 5.42 -3.54
CA LYS A 48 -4.23 6.64 -4.10
C LYS A 48 -3.37 7.16 -5.25
N PRO A 49 -3.93 7.99 -6.14
CA PRO A 49 -3.13 8.60 -7.19
C PRO A 49 -1.87 9.27 -6.64
N GLY A 50 -0.73 8.97 -7.24
CA GLY A 50 0.57 9.48 -6.83
C GLY A 50 1.26 8.68 -5.75
N GLU A 51 0.59 7.76 -5.09
CA GLU A 51 1.20 6.93 -4.05
C GLU A 51 1.95 5.75 -4.66
N ALA A 52 3.01 5.33 -3.98
CA ALA A 52 3.79 4.16 -4.36
C ALA A 52 3.86 3.18 -3.19
N ALA A 53 3.72 1.90 -3.49
CA ALA A 53 3.95 0.87 -2.50
C ALA A 53 5.45 0.64 -2.30
N ALA A 54 5.82 -0.01 -1.21
CA ALA A 54 7.21 -0.27 -0.89
C ALA A 54 7.88 -1.15 -1.93
N MET A 55 9.18 -0.92 -2.10
CA MET A 55 10.02 -1.76 -2.96
C MET A 55 10.15 -3.14 -2.34
N ALA A 56 9.71 -4.16 -3.05
CA ALA A 56 9.78 -5.53 -2.56
C ALA A 56 9.65 -6.53 -3.70
N SER A 57 10.20 -7.73 -3.50
CA SER A 57 9.92 -8.85 -4.37
C SER A 57 8.54 -9.42 -4.01
N ARG A 58 7.73 -9.68 -5.02
CA ARG A 58 6.39 -10.22 -4.83
C ARG A 58 6.22 -11.57 -5.52
N LYS A 59 7.33 -12.25 -5.74
CA LYS A 59 7.31 -13.54 -6.44
C LYS A 59 6.36 -14.51 -5.75
N GLY A 60 5.48 -15.09 -6.54
CA GLY A 60 4.49 -16.05 -6.05
C GLY A 60 3.22 -15.41 -5.51
N ALA A 61 3.16 -14.09 -5.41
CA ALA A 61 1.96 -13.43 -4.92
C ALA A 61 0.85 -13.52 -5.94
N ALA A 62 -0.37 -13.75 -5.47
CA ALA A 62 -1.58 -13.57 -6.25
C ALA A 62 -2.21 -12.25 -5.88
N ILE A 63 -2.50 -11.42 -6.86
CA ILE A 63 -3.02 -10.08 -6.65
C ILE A 63 -4.38 -9.98 -7.33
N TYR A 64 -5.41 -9.74 -6.54
CA TYR A 64 -6.76 -9.53 -7.03
C TYR A 64 -7.05 -8.03 -7.06
N TYR A 65 -7.35 -7.50 -8.24
CA TYR A 65 -7.65 -6.08 -8.43
C TYR A 65 -9.14 -5.86 -8.27
N ILE A 66 -9.55 -5.43 -7.08
CA ILE A 66 -10.93 -5.02 -6.85
C ILE A 66 -11.21 -3.77 -7.68
N GLN A 67 -10.31 -2.80 -7.60
CA GLN A 67 -10.32 -1.60 -8.42
C GLN A 67 -8.95 -1.49 -9.08
N GLY A 68 -8.90 -1.68 -10.39
CA GLY A 68 -7.68 -1.57 -11.15
C GLY A 68 -7.30 -0.13 -11.46
N GLY A 69 -6.30 0.03 -12.29
CA GLY A 69 -5.82 1.32 -12.71
C GLY A 69 -4.49 1.20 -13.43
N THR A 70 -3.81 2.32 -13.57
CA THR A 70 -2.53 2.40 -14.28
C THR A 70 -1.40 2.58 -13.29
N PHE A 71 -0.41 1.71 -13.39
CA PHE A 71 0.78 1.73 -12.55
C PHE A 71 2.02 2.07 -13.36
N GLU A 72 2.95 2.76 -12.72
CA GLU A 72 4.34 2.75 -13.12
C GLU A 72 5.04 1.76 -12.19
N ILE A 73 5.66 0.75 -12.78
CA ILE A 73 6.40 -0.26 -12.02
C ILE A 73 7.86 0.16 -12.01
N ASP A 74 8.36 0.55 -10.85
CA ASP A 74 9.74 1.01 -10.69
C ASP A 74 10.55 -0.15 -10.12
N TYR A 75 11.44 -0.72 -10.94
CA TYR A 75 12.28 -1.82 -10.52
C TYR A 75 13.50 -1.32 -9.77
N LYS A 76 14.00 -2.17 -8.88
CA LYS A 76 15.18 -1.83 -8.08
C LYS A 76 16.40 -1.52 -8.94
N ASP A 77 16.51 -2.13 -10.12
CA ASP A 77 17.62 -1.90 -11.04
C ASP A 77 17.52 -0.58 -11.80
N GLY A 78 16.49 0.23 -11.55
CA GLY A 78 16.29 1.51 -12.19
C GLY A 78 15.43 1.49 -13.44
N THR A 79 15.03 0.32 -13.91
CA THR A 79 14.13 0.23 -15.05
C THR A 79 12.70 0.51 -14.61
N LYS A 80 11.87 0.98 -15.54
CA LYS A 80 10.48 1.33 -15.30
C LYS A 80 9.59 0.71 -16.36
N ASN A 81 8.37 0.42 -16.00
CA ASN A 81 7.38 -0.11 -16.92
C ASN A 81 6.00 0.45 -16.56
N THR A 82 5.19 0.77 -17.55
CA THR A 82 3.83 1.24 -17.34
C THR A 82 2.87 0.10 -17.67
N VAL A 83 1.98 -0.22 -16.75
CA VAL A 83 1.00 -1.29 -16.93
C VAL A 83 -0.37 -0.82 -16.49
N THR A 84 -1.40 -1.32 -17.15
CA THR A 84 -2.80 -1.10 -16.76
C THR A 84 -3.38 -2.43 -16.33
N ARG A 85 -4.06 -2.43 -15.18
CA ARG A 85 -4.75 -3.60 -14.65
C ARG A 85 -6.24 -3.33 -14.60
N GLU A 86 -7.03 -4.28 -15.06
CA GLU A 86 -8.47 -4.13 -15.06
C GLU A 86 -9.07 -4.60 -13.75
N SER A 87 -10.13 -3.90 -13.32
CA SER A 87 -10.89 -4.30 -12.14
C SER A 87 -11.49 -5.68 -12.33
N GLY A 88 -11.49 -6.49 -11.27
CA GLY A 88 -12.04 -7.83 -11.32
C GLY A 88 -11.08 -8.89 -11.85
N THR A 89 -9.83 -8.58 -12.07
CA THR A 89 -8.84 -9.54 -12.58
C THR A 89 -7.86 -9.96 -11.51
N VAL A 90 -7.25 -11.12 -11.71
CA VAL A 90 -6.22 -11.67 -10.82
C VAL A 90 -4.94 -11.84 -11.61
N ARG A 91 -3.83 -11.53 -10.98
CA ARG A 91 -2.51 -11.73 -11.56
C ARG A 91 -1.62 -12.47 -10.56
N ILE A 92 -0.81 -13.39 -11.08
CA ILE A 92 0.23 -14.03 -10.26
C ILE A 92 1.57 -13.43 -10.63
N ALA A 93 2.27 -12.92 -9.64
CA ALA A 93 3.58 -12.31 -9.84
C ALA A 93 4.62 -13.43 -9.93
N THR A 94 5.28 -13.53 -11.08
CA THR A 94 6.27 -14.58 -11.32
C THR A 94 7.69 -14.08 -11.21
N ASP A 95 7.90 -12.79 -11.37
CA ASP A 95 9.21 -12.17 -11.36
C ASP A 95 9.70 -11.97 -9.93
N ALA A 96 10.92 -12.44 -9.64
CA ALA A 96 11.55 -12.25 -8.33
C ALA A 96 12.16 -10.86 -8.15
N LYS A 97 12.26 -10.09 -9.22
CA LYS A 97 12.90 -8.78 -9.23
C LYS A 97 12.11 -7.80 -8.36
N PRO A 98 12.74 -7.17 -7.35
CA PRO A 98 12.03 -6.22 -6.52
C PRO A 98 11.53 -5.02 -7.32
N TYR A 99 10.34 -4.56 -6.99
CA TYR A 99 9.75 -3.39 -7.62
C TYR A 99 8.83 -2.65 -6.66
N ALA A 100 8.59 -1.38 -6.99
CA ALA A 100 7.64 -0.53 -6.29
C ALA A 100 6.58 -0.07 -7.30
N PRO A 101 5.33 -0.48 -7.14
CA PRO A 101 4.27 0.02 -8.01
C PRO A 101 3.81 1.40 -7.54
N LYS A 102 3.66 2.31 -8.49
CA LYS A 102 3.17 3.65 -8.24
C LYS A 102 1.89 3.88 -9.03
N ASN A 103 0.88 4.41 -8.39
CA ASN A 103 -0.37 4.75 -9.06
C ASN A 103 -0.19 6.06 -9.84
N ILE A 104 -0.12 5.97 -11.15
CA ILE A 104 -0.01 7.14 -12.02
C ILE A 104 -1.34 7.50 -12.69
N GLY A 105 -2.42 6.82 -12.31
CA GLY A 105 -3.75 7.11 -12.81
C GLY A 105 -4.48 8.13 -11.95
N LYS A 106 -5.79 8.20 -12.12
CA LYS A 106 -6.64 9.21 -11.48
C LYS A 106 -7.55 8.63 -10.40
N THR A 107 -7.63 7.32 -10.28
CA THR A 107 -8.50 6.65 -9.33
C THR A 107 -7.68 5.86 -8.34
N THR A 108 -8.24 5.63 -7.15
CA THR A 108 -7.59 4.79 -6.16
C THR A 108 -7.58 3.35 -6.63
N ILE A 109 -6.42 2.72 -6.56
CA ILE A 109 -6.28 1.30 -6.86
C ILE A 109 -6.50 0.53 -5.56
N HIS A 110 -7.30 -0.54 -5.62
CA HIS A 110 -7.69 -1.32 -4.46
C HIS A 110 -7.47 -2.79 -4.79
N VAL A 111 -6.61 -3.44 -4.03
CA VAL A 111 -6.21 -4.82 -4.31
C VAL A 111 -6.18 -5.66 -3.05
N ILE A 112 -6.33 -6.97 -3.23
CA ILE A 112 -6.04 -7.95 -2.20
C ILE A 112 -4.84 -8.74 -2.67
N VAL A 113 -3.82 -8.85 -1.81
CA VAL A 113 -2.57 -9.52 -2.12
C VAL A 113 -2.43 -10.76 -1.24
N PHE A 114 -2.23 -11.90 -1.89
CA PHE A 114 -1.95 -13.18 -1.25
C PHE A 114 -0.46 -13.44 -1.43
N GLN A 115 0.32 -13.21 -0.39
CA GLN A 115 1.78 -13.29 -0.47
C GLN A 115 2.31 -14.48 0.31
N PRO A 116 2.91 -15.47 -0.38
CA PRO A 116 3.61 -16.56 0.30
C PRO A 116 4.81 -16.04 1.09
N LYS A 117 5.05 -16.67 2.21
CA LYS A 117 6.21 -16.35 3.06
C LYS A 117 7.41 -17.22 2.75
#